data_16cc244fdfa899d8fa59a59cf08077bd
#
_entry.id   16cc244fdfa899d8fa59a59cf08077bd
#
_cell.length_a   1.000
_cell.length_b   1.000
_cell.length_c   1.000
_cell.angle_alpha   90.00
_cell.angle_beta   90.00
_cell.angle_gamma   90.00
#
_symmetry.space_group_name_H-M   'P 1'
#
loop_
_entity.id
_entity.type
_entity.pdbx_description
1 polymer ?
#
loop_
_entity_poly.entity_id
_entity_poly.type
_entity_poly.pdbx_seq_one_letter_code
_entity_poly.pdbx_strand_id
1 'polypeptide(L)'
;MEKFYVACDFGVRTSRIMLGTLHNQTLTVNELRRFKTPVNNEKKALQWHIPEIYRETVLALSEVGAQEVNLAGVSCSSWGADYMLFDRDDTLLTPVYHHADPRTNDTLKTVLAKI
;
A
#
# COMPACT_ATOMS: atom_id res chain seq x y z
N MET A 1 9.39 -27.31 -10.15
CA MET A 1 9.11 -26.80 -8.80
C MET A 1 8.30 -25.51 -8.92
N GLU A 2 7.24 -25.38 -8.18
CA GLU A 2 6.45 -24.17 -8.14
C GLU A 2 7.03 -23.18 -7.15
N LYS A 3 7.01 -21.91 -7.52
CA LYS A 3 7.36 -20.78 -6.65
C LYS A 3 6.17 -19.84 -6.57
N PHE A 4 5.88 -19.41 -5.39
CA PHE A 4 4.76 -18.51 -5.09
C PHE A 4 5.27 -17.13 -4.70
N TYR A 5 4.61 -16.10 -5.22
CA TYR A 5 4.92 -14.70 -4.95
C TYR A 5 3.63 -13.94 -4.62
N VAL A 6 3.69 -13.05 -3.68
CA VAL A 6 2.59 -12.12 -3.41
C VAL A 6 2.96 -10.74 -3.90
N ALA A 7 2.10 -10.13 -4.69
CA ALA A 7 2.23 -8.76 -5.16
C ALA A 7 1.07 -7.91 -4.61
N CYS A 8 1.41 -6.87 -3.86
CA CYS A 8 0.46 -5.89 -3.35
C CYS A 8 0.51 -4.64 -4.26
N ASP A 9 -0.61 -4.34 -4.90
CA ASP A 9 -0.77 -3.18 -5.77
C ASP A 9 -1.74 -2.20 -5.09
N PHE A 10 -1.18 -1.21 -4.42
CA PHE A 10 -1.95 -0.18 -3.70
C PHE A 10 -2.26 0.99 -4.63
N GLY A 11 -3.43 0.95 -5.24
CA GLY A 11 -3.91 2.03 -6.09
C GLY A 11 -4.56 3.17 -5.31
N VAL A 12 -4.84 4.27 -5.99
CA VAL A 12 -5.49 5.45 -5.37
C VAL A 12 -6.94 5.16 -4.96
N ARG A 13 -7.66 4.40 -5.78
CA ARG A 13 -9.08 4.07 -5.55
C ARG A 13 -9.28 2.65 -5.06
N THR A 14 -8.53 1.73 -5.63
CA THR A 14 -8.65 0.30 -5.41
C THR A 14 -7.29 -0.30 -5.23
N SER A 15 -7.16 -1.13 -4.22
CA SER A 15 -5.97 -1.92 -3.94
C SER A 15 -6.24 -3.39 -4.23
N ARG A 16 -5.23 -4.10 -4.70
CA ARG A 16 -5.29 -5.53 -5.03
C ARG A 16 -4.11 -6.25 -4.44
N ILE A 17 -4.35 -7.47 -4.00
CA ILE A 17 -3.31 -8.38 -3.57
C ILE A 17 -3.42 -9.63 -4.42
N MET A 18 -2.34 -9.98 -5.10
CA MET A 18 -2.28 -11.00 -6.11
C MET A 18 -1.35 -12.12 -5.67
N LEU A 19 -1.68 -13.36 -6.01
CA LEU A 19 -0.81 -14.51 -5.90
C LEU A 19 -0.28 -14.90 -7.29
N GLY A 20 1.01 -14.80 -7.47
CA GLY A 20 1.71 -15.29 -8.65
C GLY A 20 2.26 -16.68 -8.40
N THR A 21 1.97 -17.61 -9.29
CA THR A 21 2.52 -18.96 -9.28
C THR A 21 3.41 -19.12 -10.51
N LEU A 22 4.69 -19.34 -10.28
CA LEU A 22 5.66 -19.59 -11.34
C LEU A 22 5.97 -21.10 -11.41
N HIS A 23 5.59 -21.71 -12.53
CA HIS A 23 5.85 -23.11 -12.82
C HIS A 23 6.34 -23.27 -14.27
N ASN A 24 7.47 -23.94 -14.48
CA ASN A 24 8.02 -24.22 -15.81
C ASN A 24 8.06 -22.97 -16.73
N GLN A 25 8.57 -21.85 -16.24
CA GLN A 25 8.65 -20.55 -16.92
C GLN A 25 7.28 -19.91 -17.26
N THR A 26 6.21 -20.48 -16.77
CA THR A 26 4.86 -19.91 -16.90
C THR A 26 4.44 -19.27 -15.60
N LEU A 27 4.04 -18.00 -15.67
CA LEU A 27 3.49 -17.25 -14.56
C LEU A 27 1.96 -17.22 -14.65
N THR A 28 1.31 -17.72 -13.63
CA THR A 28 -0.14 -17.57 -13.44
C THR A 28 -0.39 -16.57 -12.31
N VAL A 29 -1.32 -15.66 -12.49
CA VAL A 29 -1.64 -14.63 -11.49
C VAL A 29 -3.10 -14.72 -11.12
N ASN A 30 -3.38 -14.86 -9.82
CA ASN A 30 -4.73 -14.91 -9.26
C ASN A 30 -4.93 -13.78 -8.26
N GLU A 31 -6.08 -13.15 -8.29
CA GLU A 31 -6.44 -12.14 -7.30
C GLU A 31 -6.84 -12.83 -5.98
N LEU A 32 -6.14 -12.48 -4.90
CA LEU A 32 -6.47 -12.93 -3.55
C LEU A 32 -7.49 -12.01 -2.89
N ARG A 33 -7.26 -10.72 -2.96
CA ARG A 33 -8.10 -9.70 -2.35
C ARG A 33 -8.16 -8.45 -3.23
N ARG A 34 -9.32 -7.83 -3.23
CA ARG A 34 -9.54 -6.51 -3.79
C ARG A 34 -10.35 -5.69 -2.81
N PHE A 35 -9.92 -4.48 -2.53
CA PHE A 35 -10.63 -3.59 -1.62
C PHE A 35 -10.51 -2.13 -2.08
N LYS A 36 -11.50 -1.33 -1.69
CA LYS A 36 -11.41 0.11 -1.87
C LYS A 36 -10.27 0.62 -0.98
N THR A 37 -9.33 1.35 -1.58
CA THR A 37 -8.22 1.91 -0.81
C THR A 37 -8.75 2.88 0.24
N PRO A 38 -8.56 2.60 1.54
CA PRO A 38 -9.18 3.36 2.60
C PRO A 38 -8.53 4.72 2.75
N VAL A 39 -9.35 5.74 2.70
CA VAL A 39 -8.98 7.13 2.97
C VAL A 39 -9.82 7.67 4.11
N ASN A 40 -9.26 8.58 4.86
CA ASN A 40 -9.94 9.34 5.88
C ASN A 40 -10.01 10.80 5.45
N ASN A 41 -11.17 11.41 5.56
CA ASN A 41 -11.40 12.82 5.22
C ASN A 41 -11.90 13.58 6.46
N GLU A 42 -11.27 13.32 7.58
CA GLU A 42 -11.56 14.04 8.82
C GLU A 42 -10.94 15.43 8.82
N LYS A 43 -11.63 16.38 9.44
CA LYS A 43 -11.14 17.76 9.64
C LYS A 43 -10.69 18.45 8.35
N LYS A 44 -11.32 18.16 7.21
CA LYS A 44 -10.99 18.71 5.89
C LYS A 44 -9.59 18.34 5.38
N ALA A 45 -8.98 17.33 5.92
CA ALA A 45 -7.70 16.79 5.47
C ALA A 45 -7.89 15.41 4.84
N LEU A 46 -7.38 15.21 3.63
CA LEU A 46 -7.40 13.92 2.95
C LEU A 46 -6.18 13.09 3.39
N GLN A 47 -6.44 11.94 3.95
CA GLN A 47 -5.42 11.10 4.57
C GLN A 47 -5.60 9.64 4.16
N TRP A 48 -4.48 8.92 4.05
CA TRP A 48 -4.50 7.47 3.90
C TRP A 48 -4.75 6.80 5.25
N HIS A 49 -5.62 5.78 5.26
CA HIS A 49 -5.83 4.94 6.44
C HIS A 49 -4.89 3.73 6.41
N ILE A 50 -3.62 3.96 6.72
CA ILE A 50 -2.55 2.96 6.64
C ILE A 50 -2.82 1.71 7.49
N PRO A 51 -3.32 1.79 8.74
CA PRO A 51 -3.61 0.60 9.52
C PRO A 51 -4.60 -0.37 8.83
N GLU A 52 -5.56 0.15 8.11
CA GLU A 52 -6.52 -0.68 7.37
C GLU A 52 -5.88 -1.35 6.15
N ILE A 53 -5.05 -0.62 5.41
CA ILE A 53 -4.26 -1.19 4.28
C ILE A 53 -3.36 -2.31 4.79
N TYR A 54 -2.69 -2.09 5.91
CA TYR A 54 -1.85 -3.09 6.56
C TYR A 54 -2.66 -4.32 6.99
N ARG A 55 -3.81 -4.11 7.62
CA ARG A 55 -4.70 -5.20 8.03
C ARG A 55 -5.13 -6.09 6.85
N GLU A 56 -5.54 -5.48 5.74
CA GLU A 56 -5.93 -6.22 4.53
C GLU A 56 -4.75 -7.02 3.95
N THR A 57 -3.56 -6.44 3.99
CA THR A 57 -2.33 -7.11 3.53
C THR A 57 -1.98 -8.32 4.40
N VAL A 58 -2.04 -8.17 5.72
CA VAL A 58 -1.77 -9.28 6.66
C VAL A 58 -2.79 -10.39 6.50
N LEU A 59 -4.06 -10.07 6.31
CA LEU A 59 -5.10 -11.07 6.06
C LEU A 59 -4.82 -11.89 4.80
N ALA A 60 -4.44 -11.22 3.70
CA ALA A 60 -4.09 -11.92 2.46
C ALA A 60 -2.86 -12.84 2.62
N LEU A 61 -1.83 -12.35 3.31
CA LEU A 61 -0.64 -13.17 3.61
C LEU A 61 -0.96 -14.37 4.49
N SER A 62 -1.87 -14.20 5.45
CA SER A 62 -2.33 -15.30 6.31
C SER A 62 -3.11 -16.35 5.52
N GLU A 63 -3.93 -15.95 4.54
CA GLU A 63 -4.64 -16.85 3.64
C GLU A 63 -3.67 -17.69 2.79
N VAL A 64 -2.57 -17.07 2.31
CA VAL A 64 -1.52 -17.78 1.57
C VAL A 64 -0.76 -18.73 2.50
N GLY A 65 -0.42 -18.28 3.71
CA GLY A 65 0.27 -19.11 4.70
C GLY A 65 -0.53 -20.36 5.10
N ALA A 66 -1.86 -20.25 5.16
CA ALA A 66 -2.74 -21.38 5.48
C ALA A 66 -2.75 -22.46 4.36
N GLN A 67 -2.30 -22.15 3.16
CA GLN A 67 -2.17 -23.10 2.06
C GLN A 67 -0.87 -23.90 2.10
N GLU A 68 -0.01 -23.65 3.08
CA GLU A 68 1.29 -24.29 3.25
C GLU A 68 2.20 -24.19 2.02
N VAL A 69 2.02 -23.15 1.22
CA VAL A 69 2.83 -22.92 0.01
C VAL A 69 4.19 -22.32 0.36
N ASN A 70 5.20 -22.65 -0.43
CA ASN A 70 6.53 -22.07 -0.29
C ASN A 70 6.56 -20.68 -0.93
N LEU A 71 6.29 -19.64 -0.13
CA LEU A 71 6.30 -18.25 -0.57
C LEU A 71 7.75 -17.79 -0.79
N ALA A 72 8.09 -17.51 -2.06
CA ALA A 72 9.43 -17.10 -2.46
C ALA A 72 9.67 -15.58 -2.28
N GLY A 73 8.63 -14.78 -2.26
CA GLY A 73 8.77 -13.34 -2.05
C GLY A 73 7.45 -12.59 -1.99
N VAL A 74 7.53 -11.40 -1.40
CA VAL A 74 6.45 -10.42 -1.33
C VAL A 74 6.96 -9.09 -1.88
N SER A 75 6.15 -8.42 -2.68
CA SER A 75 6.45 -7.11 -3.24
C SER A 75 5.26 -6.18 -3.10
N CYS A 76 5.52 -4.91 -2.89
CA CYS A 76 4.50 -3.87 -2.80
C CYS A 76 4.80 -2.75 -3.80
N SER A 77 3.76 -2.27 -4.44
CA SER A 77 3.76 -1.07 -5.28
C SER A 77 2.70 -0.10 -4.75
N SER A 78 3.02 1.18 -4.71
CA SER A 78 2.13 2.20 -4.19
C SER A 78 2.31 3.54 -4.90
N TRP A 79 1.92 4.62 -4.25
CA TRP A 79 1.93 5.98 -4.78
C TRP A 79 3.34 6.58 -4.75
N GLY A 80 3.74 7.25 -5.85
CA GLY A 80 5.08 7.79 -5.99
C GLY A 80 5.33 9.12 -5.27
N ALA A 81 4.28 9.79 -4.81
CA ALA A 81 4.37 11.13 -4.21
C ALA A 81 4.02 11.18 -2.71
N ASP A 82 3.64 10.05 -2.13
CA ASP A 82 3.27 9.95 -0.73
C ASP A 82 4.42 9.39 0.10
N TYR A 83 4.42 9.70 1.39
CA TYR A 83 5.41 9.19 2.33
C TYR A 83 4.80 8.96 3.71
N MET A 84 5.44 8.11 4.47
CA MET A 84 5.13 7.85 5.88
C MET A 84 6.34 8.20 6.73
N LEU A 85 6.09 8.68 7.93
CA LEU A 85 7.13 8.93 8.92
C LEU A 85 6.94 7.97 10.09
N PHE A 86 8.04 7.49 10.60
CA PHE A 86 8.08 6.67 11.80
C PHE A 86 8.97 7.33 12.85
N ASP A 87 8.62 7.16 14.11
CA ASP A 87 9.50 7.59 15.18
C ASP A 87 10.65 6.57 15.40
N ARG A 88 11.51 6.86 16.37
CA ARG A 88 12.65 5.99 16.71
C ARG A 88 12.26 4.61 17.24
N ASP A 89 11.02 4.41 17.65
CA ASP A 89 10.46 3.17 18.17
C ASP A 89 9.63 2.44 17.11
N ASP A 90 9.79 2.81 15.82
CA ASP A 90 9.08 2.28 14.66
C ASP A 90 7.55 2.49 14.71
N THR A 91 7.08 3.48 15.48
CA THR A 91 5.67 3.84 15.52
C THR A 91 5.33 4.78 14.37
N LEU A 92 4.29 4.43 13.61
CA LEU A 92 3.80 5.28 12.52
C LEU A 92 3.29 6.62 13.06
N LEU A 93 3.86 7.70 12.56
CA LEU A 93 3.38 9.06 12.84
C LEU A 93 2.18 9.38 11.94
N THR A 94 1.08 9.77 12.56
CA THR A 94 -0.14 10.15 11.86
C THR A 94 -0.42 11.65 11.97
N PRO A 95 -1.14 12.24 11.03
CA PRO A 95 -1.76 11.63 9.85
C PRO A 95 -0.77 11.34 8.72
N VAL A 96 -1.10 10.33 7.87
CA VAL A 96 -0.40 10.10 6.60
C VAL A 96 -1.21 10.80 5.51
N TYR A 97 -0.71 11.90 5.01
CA TYR A 97 -1.44 12.73 4.04
C TYR A 97 -1.45 12.11 2.63
N HIS A 98 -2.58 12.21 1.99
CA HIS A 98 -2.77 11.87 0.58
C HIS A 98 -2.17 12.96 -0.31
N HIS A 99 -1.55 12.60 -1.45
CA HIS A 99 -0.97 13.56 -2.39
C HIS A 99 -1.95 14.60 -2.95
N ALA A 100 -3.24 14.28 -3.01
CA ALA A 100 -4.28 15.21 -3.43
C ALA A 100 -4.85 16.05 -2.28
N ASP A 101 -4.27 15.99 -1.08
CA ASP A 101 -4.69 16.85 0.03
C ASP A 101 -4.44 18.33 -0.30
N PRO A 102 -5.41 19.23 -0.07
CA PRO A 102 -5.30 20.61 -0.49
C PRO A 102 -4.32 21.47 0.34
N ARG A 103 -3.74 20.93 1.45
CA ARG A 103 -2.86 21.72 2.36
C ARG A 103 -1.63 22.30 1.66
N THR A 104 -1.22 21.74 0.53
CA THR A 104 -0.02 22.18 -0.20
C THR A 104 -0.32 23.10 -1.38
N ASN A 105 -1.59 23.41 -1.68
CA ASN A 105 -1.96 24.16 -2.88
C ASN A 105 -1.31 25.55 -2.98
N ASP A 106 -1.12 26.25 -1.86
CA ASP A 106 -0.47 27.56 -1.84
C ASP A 106 0.98 27.54 -1.36
N THR A 107 1.49 26.36 -1.01
CA THR A 107 2.84 26.22 -0.43
C THR A 107 3.93 26.55 -1.43
N LEU A 108 3.74 26.24 -2.72
CA LEU A 108 4.71 26.53 -3.77
C LEU A 108 5.03 28.03 -3.84
N LYS A 109 4.00 28.90 -3.82
CA LYS A 109 4.18 30.35 -3.84
C LYS A 109 4.97 30.83 -2.62
N THR A 110 4.66 30.29 -1.44
CA THR A 110 5.33 30.63 -0.19
C THR A 110 6.80 30.21 -0.19
N VAL A 111 7.10 29.04 -0.73
CA VAL A 111 8.47 28.52 -0.82
C VAL A 111 9.28 29.33 -1.84
N LEU A 112 8.74 29.58 -3.03
CA LEU A 112 9.42 30.34 -4.08
C LEU A 112 9.70 31.78 -3.64
N ALA A 113 8.90 32.36 -2.77
CA ALA A 113 9.13 33.70 -2.22
C ALA A 113 10.30 33.76 -1.19
N LYS A 114 10.80 32.59 -0.75
CA LYS A 114 11.90 32.49 0.24
C LYS A 114 13.25 32.09 -0.40
N ILE A 115 13.24 31.74 -1.66
CA ILE A 115 14.43 31.38 -2.44
C ILE A 115 14.88 32.58 -3.30
#